data_598426c7252ff35400ba24d00fa99727
#
_entry.id   598426c7252ff35400ba24d00fa99727
#
_cell.length_a   1.000
_cell.length_b   1.000
_cell.length_c   1.000
_cell.angle_alpha   90.00
_cell.angle_beta   90.00
_cell.angle_gamma   90.00
#
_symmetry.space_group_name_H-M   'P 1'
#
loop_
_entity.id
_entity.type
_entity.pdbx_description
1 polymer ?
#
loop_
_entity_poly.entity_id
_entity_poly.type
_entity_poly.pdbx_seq_one_letter_code
_entity_poly.pdbx_strand_id
1 'polypeptide(L)'
;MEQSSVYEKTYPLQNRPRKPPLRVFLVEDLPMVRNRVIESLEEIEGLELAGFAEGEESALSWLRSQPCDVVILDLELRQGNGLGVLKELAEHAPRPGLVKIVYSNHAGTNVRRAAAQLGASFFFDKTLDTPKLRPLLEKLSASAH
;
A
#
# COMPACT_ATOMS: atom_id res chain seq x y z
N MET A 1 -20.52 -3.84 -11.71
CA MET A 1 -20.70 -4.01 -13.04
C MET A 1 -20.24 -5.33 -13.57
N GLU A 2 -19.35 -5.36 -14.54
CA GLU A 2 -18.92 -6.60 -15.16
C GLU A 2 -18.34 -7.58 -14.16
N GLN A 3 -17.58 -7.10 -13.19
CA GLN A 3 -16.99 -7.98 -12.18
C GLN A 3 -18.04 -8.68 -11.34
N SER A 4 -19.10 -7.97 -10.96
CA SER A 4 -20.20 -8.58 -10.23
C SER A 4 -20.85 -9.68 -11.05
N SER A 5 -21.05 -9.42 -12.34
CA SER A 5 -21.64 -10.40 -13.26
C SER A 5 -20.77 -11.66 -13.37
N VAL A 6 -19.46 -11.50 -13.41
CA VAL A 6 -18.53 -12.62 -13.45
C VAL A 6 -18.63 -13.47 -12.18
N TYR A 7 -18.66 -12.83 -11.02
CA TYR A 7 -18.81 -13.55 -9.75
C TYR A 7 -20.12 -14.30 -9.68
N GLU A 8 -21.19 -13.67 -10.15
CA GLU A 8 -22.51 -14.29 -10.16
C GLU A 8 -22.53 -15.57 -11.00
N LYS A 9 -21.81 -15.61 -12.11
CA LYS A 9 -21.76 -16.77 -12.99
C LYS A 9 -20.85 -17.87 -12.49
N THR A 10 -19.79 -17.52 -11.76
CA THR A 10 -18.73 -18.45 -11.40
C THR A 10 -18.97 -19.15 -10.07
N TYR A 11 -19.61 -18.47 -9.12
CA TYR A 11 -19.77 -18.97 -7.76
C TYR A 11 -21.23 -19.11 -7.37
N PRO A 12 -21.58 -20.17 -6.64
CA PRO A 12 -22.92 -20.25 -6.01
C PRO A 12 -23.11 -19.06 -5.06
N LEU A 13 -24.36 -18.68 -4.84
CA LEU A 13 -24.68 -17.50 -4.07
C LEU A 13 -24.03 -17.49 -2.69
N GLN A 14 -24.05 -18.61 -1.99
CA GLN A 14 -23.49 -18.73 -0.66
C GLN A 14 -21.97 -18.77 -0.64
N ASN A 15 -21.33 -19.05 -1.77
CA ASN A 15 -19.86 -19.17 -1.88
C ASN A 15 -19.21 -17.99 -2.61
N ARG A 16 -19.99 -16.99 -3.01
CA ARG A 16 -19.44 -15.85 -3.74
C ARG A 16 -18.60 -14.99 -2.81
N PRO A 17 -17.43 -14.56 -3.25
CA PRO A 17 -16.70 -13.53 -2.52
C PRO A 17 -17.58 -12.29 -2.41
N ARG A 18 -17.65 -11.70 -1.25
CA ARG A 18 -18.46 -10.48 -1.06
C ARG A 18 -17.93 -9.34 -1.91
N LYS A 19 -16.62 -9.22 -2.01
CA LYS A 19 -15.96 -8.15 -2.77
C LYS A 19 -14.52 -8.55 -3.02
N PRO A 20 -13.90 -7.98 -4.07
CA PRO A 20 -12.48 -8.22 -4.30
C PRO A 20 -11.66 -7.68 -3.12
N PRO A 21 -10.56 -8.31 -2.78
CA PRO A 21 -9.72 -7.83 -1.69
C PRO A 21 -9.07 -6.49 -2.03
N LEU A 22 -8.82 -5.69 -1.01
CA LEU A 22 -8.01 -4.48 -1.12
C LEU A 22 -6.56 -4.91 -1.35
N ARG A 23 -5.97 -4.48 -2.45
CA ARG A 23 -4.61 -4.91 -2.81
C ARG A 23 -3.59 -3.91 -2.30
N VAL A 24 -2.64 -4.40 -1.51
CA VAL A 24 -1.61 -3.57 -0.89
C VAL A 24 -0.24 -3.97 -1.41
N PHE A 25 0.54 -2.98 -1.83
CA PHE A 25 1.93 -3.16 -2.24
C PHE A 25 2.84 -2.53 -1.18
N LEU A 26 3.92 -3.24 -0.82
CA LEU A 26 4.81 -2.82 0.26
C LEU A 26 6.21 -2.54 -0.28
N VAL A 27 6.77 -1.38 0.04
CA VAL A 27 8.15 -1.03 -0.31
C VAL A 27 8.95 -0.91 0.99
N GLU A 28 9.79 -1.89 1.25
CA GLU A 28 10.55 -1.98 2.50
C GLU A 28 11.76 -2.87 2.28
N ASP A 29 12.96 -2.36 2.56
CA ASP A 29 14.20 -3.10 2.30
C ASP A 29 14.69 -3.95 3.49
N LEU A 30 14.16 -3.74 4.69
CA LEU A 30 14.56 -4.53 5.85
C LEU A 30 13.65 -5.76 5.99
N PRO A 31 14.20 -6.98 5.80
CA PRO A 31 13.37 -8.18 5.85
C PRO A 31 12.57 -8.35 7.14
N MET A 32 13.17 -7.99 8.27
CA MET A 32 12.50 -8.13 9.56
C MET A 32 11.28 -7.21 9.66
N VAL A 33 11.42 -5.96 9.23
CA VAL A 33 10.31 -5.00 9.22
C VAL A 33 9.26 -5.43 8.21
N ARG A 34 9.71 -5.80 7.01
CA ARG A 34 8.82 -6.25 5.94
C ARG A 34 7.96 -7.42 6.40
N ASN A 35 8.57 -8.43 7.02
CA ASN A 35 7.85 -9.60 7.46
C ASN A 35 6.81 -9.29 8.54
N ARG A 36 7.11 -8.37 9.45
CA ARG A 36 6.14 -7.92 10.45
C ARG A 36 4.93 -7.26 9.83
N VAL A 37 5.18 -6.40 8.85
CA VAL A 37 4.08 -5.72 8.16
C VAL A 37 3.24 -6.75 7.41
N ILE A 38 3.88 -7.68 6.69
CA ILE A 38 3.17 -8.73 5.96
C ILE A 38 2.29 -9.55 6.91
N GLU A 39 2.82 -9.95 8.05
CA GLU A 39 2.04 -10.71 9.04
C GLU A 39 0.81 -9.93 9.49
N SER A 40 0.97 -8.63 9.75
CA SER A 40 -0.15 -7.78 10.11
C SER A 40 -1.20 -7.70 9.02
N LEU A 41 -0.74 -7.58 7.76
CA LEU A 41 -1.65 -7.50 6.62
C LEU A 41 -2.47 -8.78 6.45
N GLU A 42 -1.83 -9.91 6.67
CA GLU A 42 -2.49 -11.22 6.51
C GLU A 42 -3.58 -11.46 7.54
N GLU A 43 -3.56 -10.74 8.65
CA GLU A 43 -4.60 -10.83 9.68
C GLU A 43 -5.82 -9.96 9.37
N ILE A 44 -5.75 -9.11 8.37
CA ILE A 44 -6.85 -8.19 8.06
C ILE A 44 -7.76 -8.80 7.00
N GLU A 45 -9.02 -8.97 7.37
CA GLU A 45 -10.02 -9.50 6.45
C GLU A 45 -10.25 -8.53 5.28
N GLY A 46 -10.34 -9.08 4.09
CA GLY A 46 -10.61 -8.28 2.89
C GLY A 46 -9.39 -7.56 2.33
N LEU A 47 -8.19 -7.91 2.80
CA LEU A 47 -6.97 -7.29 2.35
C LEU A 47 -5.99 -8.35 1.85
N GLU A 48 -5.27 -8.05 0.80
CA GLU A 48 -4.32 -8.97 0.18
C GLU A 48 -3.00 -8.25 -0.07
N LEU A 49 -1.89 -8.90 0.28
CA LEU A 49 -0.58 -8.38 -0.11
C LEU A 49 -0.39 -8.70 -1.60
N ALA A 50 -0.36 -7.67 -2.43
CA ALA A 50 -0.22 -7.82 -3.87
C ALA A 50 1.23 -8.10 -4.27
N GLY A 51 2.18 -7.58 -3.49
CA GLY A 51 3.60 -7.77 -3.73
C GLY A 51 4.43 -6.88 -2.84
N PHE A 52 5.75 -6.99 -2.96
CA PHE A 52 6.64 -6.10 -2.25
C PHE A 52 7.89 -5.82 -3.07
N ALA A 53 8.61 -4.76 -2.72
CA ALA A 53 9.87 -4.40 -3.33
C ALA A 53 10.84 -3.88 -2.28
N GLU A 54 12.13 -3.95 -2.57
CA GLU A 54 13.18 -3.56 -1.62
C GLU A 54 13.86 -2.26 -1.99
N GLY A 55 13.60 -1.71 -3.16
CA GLY A 55 14.24 -0.50 -3.63
C GLY A 55 13.36 0.31 -4.54
N GLU A 56 13.85 1.48 -4.94
CA GLU A 56 13.10 2.41 -5.77
C GLU A 56 12.78 1.83 -7.15
N GLU A 57 13.79 1.30 -7.84
CA GLU A 57 13.58 0.80 -9.19
C GLU A 57 12.66 -0.41 -9.25
N SER A 58 12.85 -1.36 -8.34
CA SER A 58 11.98 -2.53 -8.30
C SER A 58 10.55 -2.16 -7.94
N ALA A 59 10.38 -1.17 -7.05
CA ALA A 59 9.06 -0.68 -6.70
C ALA A 59 8.37 -0.06 -7.92
N LEU A 60 9.07 0.81 -8.65
CA LEU A 60 8.50 1.47 -9.83
C LEU A 60 8.19 0.47 -10.93
N SER A 61 9.05 -0.51 -11.13
CA SER A 61 8.80 -1.56 -12.13
C SER A 61 7.52 -2.31 -11.80
N TRP A 62 7.33 -2.69 -10.54
CA TRP A 62 6.12 -3.38 -10.11
C TRP A 62 4.87 -2.51 -10.29
N LEU A 63 4.96 -1.26 -9.83
CA LEU A 63 3.82 -0.33 -9.86
C LEU A 63 3.37 0.02 -11.27
N ARG A 64 4.29 -0.01 -12.24
CA ARG A 64 3.95 0.24 -13.65
C ARG A 64 3.20 -0.92 -14.29
N SER A 65 3.41 -2.14 -13.79
CA SER A 65 2.88 -3.33 -14.44
C SER A 65 1.75 -4.03 -13.69
N GLN A 66 1.56 -3.70 -12.41
CA GLN A 66 0.59 -4.39 -11.57
C GLN A 66 -0.35 -3.41 -10.89
N PRO A 67 -1.64 -3.75 -10.75
CA PRO A 67 -2.57 -2.88 -10.04
C PRO A 67 -2.48 -3.05 -8.53
N CYS A 68 -2.68 -1.96 -7.79
CA CYS A 68 -2.89 -2.02 -6.35
C CYS A 68 -3.72 -0.83 -5.91
N ASP A 69 -4.28 -0.93 -4.72
CA ASP A 69 -5.14 0.10 -4.16
C ASP A 69 -4.41 0.96 -3.13
N VAL A 70 -3.41 0.39 -2.49
CA VAL A 70 -2.65 1.03 -1.43
C VAL A 70 -1.18 0.69 -1.61
N VAL A 71 -0.31 1.68 -1.48
CA VAL A 71 1.12 1.44 -1.36
C VAL A 71 1.59 1.91 0.01
N ILE A 72 2.32 1.03 0.71
CA ILE A 72 2.97 1.36 1.98
C ILE A 72 4.45 1.42 1.69
N LEU A 73 5.11 2.54 1.95
CA LEU A 73 6.50 2.67 1.58
C LEU A 73 7.35 3.38 2.63
N ASP A 74 8.56 2.88 2.79
CA ASP A 74 9.60 3.55 3.56
C ASP A 74 10.28 4.57 2.66
N LEU A 75 10.73 5.67 3.24
CA LEU A 75 11.47 6.69 2.52
C LEU A 75 12.96 6.37 2.45
N GLU A 76 13.48 5.65 3.46
CA GLU A 76 14.89 5.27 3.48
C GLU A 76 15.08 3.86 2.96
N LEU A 77 15.59 3.76 1.74
CA LEU A 77 15.85 2.48 1.08
C LEU A 77 17.34 2.38 0.78
N ARG A 78 17.89 1.16 0.78
CA ARG A 78 19.29 0.94 0.42
C ARG A 78 19.55 1.30 -1.03
N GLN A 79 18.56 1.13 -1.89
CA GLN A 79 18.66 1.45 -3.31
C GLN A 79 17.59 2.50 -3.62
N GLY A 80 18.03 3.73 -3.89
CA GLY A 80 17.14 4.83 -4.14
C GLY A 80 16.48 5.34 -2.88
N ASN A 81 15.34 5.98 -3.01
CA ASN A 81 14.57 6.41 -1.85
C ASN A 81 13.08 6.50 -2.15
N GLY A 82 12.27 6.46 -1.10
CA GLY A 82 10.83 6.45 -1.23
C GLY A 82 10.23 7.75 -1.75
N LEU A 83 10.91 8.88 -1.56
CA LEU A 83 10.43 10.15 -2.14
C LEU A 83 10.46 10.08 -3.67
N GLY A 84 11.44 9.38 -4.24
CA GLY A 84 11.50 9.14 -5.68
C GLY A 84 10.30 8.32 -6.16
N VAL A 85 9.90 7.32 -5.39
CA VAL A 85 8.70 6.54 -5.71
C VAL A 85 7.46 7.42 -5.68
N LEU A 86 7.32 8.25 -4.63
CA LEU A 86 6.18 9.17 -4.52
C LEU A 86 6.15 10.16 -5.68
N LYS A 87 7.31 10.69 -6.06
CA LYS A 87 7.39 11.65 -7.15
C LYS A 87 6.93 11.03 -8.45
N GLU A 88 7.41 9.83 -8.75
CA GLU A 88 6.99 9.13 -9.97
C GLU A 88 5.48 8.87 -9.95
N LEU A 89 4.94 8.44 -8.83
CA LEU A 89 3.51 8.20 -8.70
C LEU A 89 2.69 9.48 -8.84
N ALA A 90 3.21 10.61 -8.35
CA ALA A 90 2.53 11.89 -8.49
C ALA A 90 2.46 12.34 -9.95
N GLU A 91 3.52 12.08 -10.72
CA GLU A 91 3.61 12.48 -12.11
C GLU A 91 2.94 11.48 -13.07
N HIS A 92 2.99 10.20 -12.72
CA HIS A 92 2.53 9.12 -13.60
C HIS A 92 1.72 8.09 -12.81
N ALA A 93 0.71 8.56 -12.06
CA ALA A 93 -0.10 7.67 -11.24
C ALA A 93 -0.71 6.55 -12.09
N PRO A 94 -0.54 5.29 -11.70
CA PRO A 94 -1.08 4.17 -12.47
C PRO A 94 -2.62 4.15 -12.45
N ARG A 95 -3.23 4.76 -11.42
CA ARG A 95 -4.68 4.86 -11.33
C ARG A 95 -5.07 5.97 -10.37
N PRO A 96 -6.22 6.63 -10.59
CA PRO A 96 -6.75 7.59 -9.64
C PRO A 96 -7.14 6.89 -8.34
N GLY A 97 -6.96 7.58 -7.24
CA GLY A 97 -7.39 7.05 -5.94
C GLY A 97 -6.41 6.11 -5.26
N LEU A 98 -5.22 5.94 -5.82
CA LEU A 98 -4.17 5.15 -5.15
C LEU A 98 -3.83 5.80 -3.80
N VAL A 99 -3.99 5.05 -2.73
CA VAL A 99 -3.67 5.53 -1.38
C VAL A 99 -2.19 5.29 -1.12
N LYS A 100 -1.46 6.35 -0.73
CA LYS A 100 -0.03 6.28 -0.49
C LYS A 100 0.23 6.51 0.98
N ILE A 101 0.73 5.48 1.65
CA ILE A 101 1.03 5.51 3.08
C ILE A 101 2.54 5.46 3.25
N VAL A 102 3.11 6.50 3.84
CA VAL A 102 4.53 6.50 4.20
C VAL A 102 4.66 5.91 5.60
N TYR A 103 5.56 4.96 5.75
CA TYR A 103 5.82 4.29 7.01
C TYR A 103 7.34 4.24 7.19
N SER A 104 7.89 5.18 7.96
CA SER A 104 9.31 5.44 7.97
C SER A 104 9.80 5.93 9.33
N ASN A 105 11.05 5.65 9.65
CA ASN A 105 11.71 6.25 10.81
C ASN A 105 12.20 7.68 10.50
N HIS A 106 12.29 8.03 9.24
CA HIS A 106 12.72 9.35 8.80
C HIS A 106 11.50 10.27 8.75
N ALA A 107 11.12 10.83 9.91
CA ALA A 107 9.82 11.46 10.08
C ALA A 107 9.89 12.94 10.52
N GLY A 108 10.93 13.66 10.15
CA GLY A 108 11.05 15.08 10.46
C GLY A 108 10.01 15.93 9.73
N THR A 109 9.80 17.14 10.20
CA THR A 109 8.78 18.05 9.65
C THR A 109 8.96 18.30 8.16
N ASN A 110 10.21 18.52 7.72
CA ASN A 110 10.48 18.77 6.31
C ASN A 110 10.18 17.56 5.44
N VAL A 111 10.50 16.37 5.94
CA VAL A 111 10.25 15.13 5.21
C VAL A 111 8.76 14.87 5.10
N ARG A 112 8.01 15.09 6.19
CA ARG A 112 6.55 14.94 6.18
C ARG A 112 5.91 15.89 5.19
N ARG A 113 6.39 17.13 5.14
CA ARG A 113 5.87 18.13 4.21
C ARG A 113 6.17 17.74 2.77
N ALA A 114 7.40 17.30 2.51
CA ALA A 114 7.77 16.86 1.16
C ALA A 114 6.92 15.68 0.70
N ALA A 115 6.73 14.69 1.57
CA ALA A 115 5.89 13.54 1.25
C ALA A 115 4.45 13.96 0.96
N ALA A 116 3.90 14.84 1.78
CA ALA A 116 2.54 15.33 1.58
C ALA A 116 2.39 16.06 0.24
N GLN A 117 3.37 16.88 -0.11
CA GLN A 117 3.36 17.61 -1.40
C GLN A 117 3.43 16.64 -2.59
N LEU A 118 4.03 15.48 -2.40
CA LEU A 118 4.09 14.45 -3.43
C LEU A 118 2.92 13.47 -3.38
N GLY A 119 1.90 13.79 -2.60
CA GLY A 119 0.66 13.03 -2.60
C GLY A 119 0.54 11.92 -1.58
N ALA A 120 1.43 11.87 -0.58
CA ALA A 120 1.26 10.92 0.51
C ALA A 120 -0.05 11.20 1.23
N SER A 121 -0.89 10.18 1.36
CA SER A 121 -2.17 10.31 2.03
C SER A 121 -2.02 10.27 3.55
N PHE A 122 -1.06 9.45 4.02
CA PHE A 122 -0.80 9.26 5.44
C PHE A 122 0.69 9.11 5.66
N PHE A 123 1.15 9.53 6.83
CA PHE A 123 2.55 9.42 7.22
C PHE A 123 2.62 8.86 8.64
N PHE A 124 3.22 7.69 8.79
CA PHE A 124 3.40 7.05 10.09
C PHE A 124 4.88 6.88 10.42
N ASP A 125 5.23 7.26 11.64
CA ASP A 125 6.55 7.04 12.20
C ASP A 125 6.62 5.59 12.69
N LYS A 126 7.63 4.83 12.25
CA LYS A 126 7.78 3.43 12.63
C LYS A 126 7.94 3.24 14.14
N THR A 127 8.47 4.24 14.83
CA THR A 127 8.70 4.16 16.27
C THR A 127 7.44 4.49 17.07
N LEU A 128 6.71 5.54 16.65
CA LEU A 128 5.62 6.10 17.43
C LEU A 128 4.24 5.66 16.95
N ASP A 129 4.09 5.47 15.66
CA ASP A 129 2.77 5.33 15.04
C ASP A 129 2.42 3.92 14.56
N THR A 130 3.29 2.94 14.78
CA THR A 130 3.03 1.57 14.32
C THR A 130 1.65 1.05 14.74
N PRO A 131 1.18 1.28 15.98
CA PRO A 131 -0.15 0.81 16.36
C PRO A 131 -1.31 1.43 15.58
N LYS A 132 -1.06 2.53 14.85
CA LYS A 132 -2.09 3.22 14.09
C LYS A 132 -2.25 2.66 12.68
N LEU A 133 -1.27 1.90 12.20
CA LEU A 133 -1.28 1.40 10.82
C LEU A 133 -2.40 0.39 10.59
N ARG A 134 -2.51 -0.60 11.45
CA ARG A 134 -3.52 -1.64 11.29
C ARG A 134 -4.95 -1.10 11.32
N PRO A 135 -5.34 -0.24 12.27
CA PRO A 135 -6.69 0.33 12.24
C PRO A 135 -7.01 1.09 10.96
N LEU A 136 -6.02 1.82 10.40
CA LEU A 136 -6.22 2.50 9.13
C LEU A 136 -6.47 1.50 8.01
N LEU A 137 -5.68 0.44 7.94
CA LEU A 137 -5.82 -0.56 6.89
C LEU A 137 -7.16 -1.30 7.01
N GLU A 138 -7.59 -1.58 8.22
CA GLU A 138 -8.90 -2.19 8.46
C GLU A 138 -10.01 -1.28 7.96
N LYS A 139 -9.89 0.02 8.23
CA LYS A 139 -10.86 1.00 7.77
C LYS A 139 -10.88 1.10 6.25
N LEU A 140 -9.72 1.13 5.62
CA LEU A 140 -9.63 1.17 4.16
C LEU A 140 -10.22 -0.09 3.52
N SER A 141 -9.94 -1.24 4.11
CA SER A 141 -10.50 -2.50 3.63
C SER A 141 -12.02 -2.51 3.72
N ALA A 142 -12.57 -2.01 4.81
CA ALA A 142 -14.02 -1.97 5.02
C ALA A 142 -14.71 -0.97 4.08
N SER A 143 -14.08 0.17 3.80
CA SER A 143 -14.71 1.24 3.02
C SER A 143 -14.42 1.17 1.53
N ALA A 144 -13.44 0.37 1.10
CA ALA A 144 -13.04 0.28 -0.30
C ALA A 144 -14.08 -0.45 -1.16
N HIS A 145 -15.06 -0.97 -0.57
CA HIS A 145 -16.07 -1.80 -1.22
C HIS A 145 -17.45 -1.27 -0.96
#